data_37c17f0afeda954fd139752513d6cecb
#
_entry.id   37c17f0afeda954fd139752513d6cecb
#
_cell.length_a   1.000
_cell.length_b   1.000
_cell.length_c   1.000
_cell.angle_alpha   90.00
_cell.angle_beta   90.00
_cell.angle_gamma   90.00
#
_symmetry.space_group_name_H-M   'P 1'
#
loop_
_entity.id
_entity.type
_entity.pdbx_description
1 polymer ?
#
loop_
_entity_poly.entity_id
_entity_poly.type
_entity_poly.pdbx_seq_one_letter_code
_entity_poly.pdbx_strand_id
1 'polypeptide(L)'
;MGNGAIKQAGLQSKYCIGVDVDTYFTVFEGGAVTGAEYLLTSIMKRVDNTVYDTIVAHVNDTFSSGTYVYDFENDGVGLAPYHETESIIPPDVISYLDGVAAGVTDGSIDVWQPFFTNRAGKCR
;
A
#
# COMPACT_ATOMS: atom_id res chain seq x y z
N MET A 1 -11.87 -9.38 8.64
CA MET A 1 -12.19 -10.45 7.64
C MET A 1 -11.04 -10.69 6.65
N GLY A 2 -10.30 -9.67 6.20
CA GLY A 2 -9.21 -9.82 5.23
C GLY A 2 -8.10 -10.79 5.62
N ASN A 3 -7.61 -10.73 6.86
CA ASN A 3 -6.48 -11.55 7.34
C ASN A 3 -6.78 -13.07 7.27
N GLY A 4 -8.02 -13.47 7.56
CA GLY A 4 -8.44 -14.88 7.44
C GLY A 4 -8.41 -15.38 6.00
N ALA A 5 -8.81 -14.55 5.04
CA ALA A 5 -8.77 -14.90 3.62
C ALA A 5 -7.32 -15.00 3.10
N ILE A 6 -6.45 -14.07 3.51
CA ILE A 6 -5.02 -14.07 3.16
C ILE A 6 -4.34 -15.33 3.70
N LYS A 7 -4.56 -15.64 4.98
CA LYS A 7 -4.00 -16.86 5.60
C LYS A 7 -4.50 -18.13 4.88
N GLN A 8 -5.80 -18.19 4.57
CA GLN A 8 -6.38 -19.34 3.88
C GLN A 8 -5.86 -19.47 2.44
N ALA A 9 -5.62 -18.36 1.73
CA ALA A 9 -5.00 -18.38 0.40
C ALA A 9 -3.60 -18.98 0.47
N GLY A 10 -2.76 -18.53 1.40
CA GLY A 10 -1.42 -19.08 1.60
C GLY A 10 -1.44 -20.58 1.91
N LEU A 11 -2.31 -21.02 2.82
CA LEU A 11 -2.46 -22.45 3.14
C LEU A 11 -2.89 -23.31 1.94
N GLN A 12 -3.53 -22.72 0.94
CA GLN A 12 -3.93 -23.39 -0.31
C GLN A 12 -2.94 -23.15 -1.46
N SER A 13 -1.74 -22.67 -1.18
CA SER A 13 -0.71 -22.36 -2.18
C SER A 13 -1.22 -21.40 -3.27
N LYS A 14 -1.99 -20.38 -2.87
CA LYS A 14 -2.51 -19.34 -3.75
C LYS A 14 -1.88 -18.01 -3.40
N TYR A 15 -1.40 -17.30 -4.41
CA TYR A 15 -0.86 -15.96 -4.22
C TYR A 15 -1.93 -14.99 -3.72
N CYS A 16 -1.50 -14.09 -2.85
CA CYS A 16 -2.36 -13.08 -2.26
C CYS A 16 -1.60 -11.75 -2.08
N ILE A 17 -2.36 -10.68 -1.91
CA ILE A 17 -1.87 -9.34 -1.60
C ILE A 17 -2.56 -8.88 -0.33
N GLY A 18 -1.77 -8.40 0.63
CA GLY A 18 -2.26 -7.86 1.88
C GLY A 18 -2.76 -6.42 1.75
N VAL A 19 -3.41 -5.92 2.78
CA VAL A 19 -3.97 -4.56 2.81
C VAL A 19 -3.80 -3.93 4.19
N ASP A 20 -3.68 -2.62 4.22
CA ASP A 20 -3.56 -1.71 5.37
C ASP A 20 -2.18 -1.68 6.01
N VAL A 21 -1.62 -2.83 6.35
CA VAL A 21 -0.31 -2.99 6.97
C VAL A 21 0.47 -4.10 6.27
N ASP A 22 1.76 -4.21 6.55
CA ASP A 22 2.54 -5.34 6.08
C ASP A 22 2.06 -6.64 6.72
N THR A 23 1.29 -7.41 5.96
CA THR A 23 0.67 -8.66 6.43
C THR A 23 1.69 -9.79 6.59
N TYR A 24 2.90 -9.66 6.06
CA TYR A 24 4.00 -10.57 6.34
C TYR A 24 4.29 -10.67 7.84
N PHE A 25 4.31 -9.54 8.53
CA PHE A 25 4.52 -9.51 9.98
C PHE A 25 3.26 -9.78 10.78
N THR A 26 2.10 -9.25 10.35
CA THR A 26 0.87 -9.29 11.17
C THR A 26 0.04 -10.56 11.00
N VAL A 27 0.19 -11.27 9.89
CA VAL A 27 -0.56 -12.52 9.59
C VAL A 27 0.37 -13.72 9.55
N PHE A 28 1.58 -13.55 9.01
CA PHE A 28 2.54 -14.65 8.83
C PHE A 28 3.72 -14.59 9.80
N GLU A 29 3.70 -13.71 10.80
CA GLU A 29 4.68 -13.62 11.91
C GLU A 29 6.12 -13.55 11.40
N GLY A 30 6.36 -12.78 10.32
CA GLY A 30 7.69 -12.66 9.73
C GLY A 30 8.16 -13.91 9.01
N GLY A 31 7.24 -14.68 8.42
CA GLY A 31 7.54 -15.93 7.71
C GLY A 31 7.45 -17.19 8.58
N ALA A 32 7.18 -17.06 9.89
CA ALA A 32 7.07 -18.21 10.79
C ALA A 32 5.79 -19.03 10.57
N VAL A 33 4.78 -18.48 9.92
CA VAL A 33 3.50 -19.15 9.64
C VAL A 33 3.48 -19.63 8.20
N THR A 34 3.15 -20.90 7.97
CA THR A 34 3.01 -21.51 6.65
C THR A 34 2.08 -20.71 5.74
N GLY A 35 2.49 -20.47 4.50
CA GLY A 35 1.77 -19.69 3.52
C GLY A 35 2.33 -18.29 3.27
N ALA A 36 3.34 -17.87 4.04
CA ALA A 36 4.06 -16.61 3.84
C ALA A 36 4.67 -16.51 2.42
N GLU A 37 5.16 -17.63 1.91
CA GLU A 37 5.75 -17.79 0.57
C GLU A 37 4.79 -17.52 -0.59
N TYR A 38 3.50 -17.33 -0.29
CA TYR A 38 2.47 -16.97 -1.26
C TYR A 38 1.97 -15.52 -1.10
N LEU A 39 2.49 -14.76 -0.12
CA LEU A 39 2.20 -13.34 0.00
C LEU A 39 3.11 -12.55 -0.94
N LEU A 40 2.53 -11.97 -2.01
CA LEU A 40 3.32 -11.18 -2.97
C LEU A 40 3.78 -9.85 -2.37
N THR A 41 2.89 -9.12 -1.75
CA THR A 41 3.14 -7.83 -1.08
C THR A 41 1.90 -7.44 -0.27
N SER A 42 1.93 -6.25 0.33
CA SER A 42 0.76 -5.63 0.96
C SER A 42 0.63 -4.18 0.52
N ILE A 43 -0.58 -3.74 0.21
CA ILE A 43 -0.89 -2.32 0.00
C ILE A 43 -0.99 -1.68 1.38
N MET A 44 -0.05 -0.81 1.71
CA MET A 44 0.04 -0.21 3.04
C MET A 44 -0.61 1.16 3.09
N LYS A 45 -1.30 1.43 4.20
CA LYS A 45 -1.60 2.78 4.68
C LYS A 45 -0.59 3.10 5.77
N ARG A 46 0.26 4.07 5.51
CA ARG A 46 1.34 4.48 6.43
C ARG A 46 0.80 5.41 7.52
N VAL A 47 -0.10 4.87 8.36
CA VAL A 47 -0.64 5.60 9.51
C VAL A 47 0.46 5.99 10.50
N ASP A 48 1.53 5.21 10.57
CA ASP A 48 2.75 5.50 11.32
C ASP A 48 3.36 6.85 10.89
N ASN A 49 3.51 7.11 9.59
CA ASN A 49 4.01 8.40 9.09
C ASN A 49 3.05 9.54 9.45
N THR A 50 1.74 9.34 9.29
CA THR A 50 0.72 10.35 9.64
C THR A 50 0.80 10.75 11.11
N VAL A 51 0.94 9.78 12.01
CA VAL A 51 1.07 10.03 13.46
C VAL A 51 2.39 10.73 13.74
N TYR A 52 3.50 10.26 13.18
CA TYR A 52 4.81 10.86 13.35
C TYR A 52 4.82 12.33 12.92
N ASP A 53 4.35 12.64 11.70
CA ASP A 53 4.32 13.99 11.16
C ASP A 53 3.45 14.93 12.00
N THR A 54 2.31 14.43 12.49
CA THR A 54 1.43 15.20 13.38
C THR A 54 2.13 15.55 14.69
N ILE A 55 2.86 14.60 15.29
CA ILE A 55 3.64 14.83 16.51
C ILE A 55 4.76 15.84 16.25
N VAL A 56 5.51 15.68 15.16
CA VAL A 56 6.58 16.59 14.76
C VAL A 56 6.05 18.00 14.53
N ALA A 57 4.93 18.14 13.83
CA ALA A 57 4.29 19.43 13.62
C ALA A 57 3.87 20.09 14.94
N HIS A 58 3.35 19.32 15.90
CA HIS A 58 2.99 19.83 17.22
C HIS A 58 4.22 20.29 18.02
N VAL A 59 5.27 19.49 18.03
CA VAL A 59 6.53 19.83 18.74
C VAL A 59 7.18 21.08 18.18
N ASN A 60 7.06 21.31 16.88
CA ASN A 60 7.63 22.46 16.18
C ASN A 60 6.68 23.68 16.10
N ASP A 61 5.53 23.65 16.81
CA ASP A 61 4.50 24.71 16.78
C ASP A 61 4.00 25.05 15.36
N THR A 62 4.04 24.08 14.44
CA THR A 62 3.59 24.22 13.05
C THR A 62 2.27 23.50 12.76
N PHE A 63 1.71 22.84 13.78
CA PHE A 63 0.44 22.13 13.62
C PHE A 63 -0.70 23.10 13.31
N SER A 64 -1.48 22.77 12.27
CA SER A 64 -2.73 23.47 11.98
C SER A 64 -3.87 22.46 11.86
N SER A 65 -5.09 22.88 12.20
CA SER A 65 -6.27 22.04 12.00
C SER A 65 -6.69 22.04 10.54
N GLY A 66 -7.16 20.89 10.04
CA GLY A 66 -7.60 20.78 8.65
C GLY A 66 -7.67 19.34 8.19
N THR A 67 -7.92 19.17 6.89
CA THR A 67 -7.84 17.87 6.22
C THR A 67 -6.47 17.74 5.57
N TYR A 68 -5.76 16.68 5.91
CA TYR A 68 -4.49 16.32 5.32
C TYR A 68 -4.68 15.09 4.46
N VAL A 69 -4.18 15.13 3.23
CA VAL A 69 -4.18 13.97 2.32
C VAL A 69 -2.82 13.33 2.38
N TYR A 70 -2.82 12.02 2.62
CA TYR A 70 -1.64 11.19 2.60
C TYR A 70 -1.70 10.24 1.41
N ASP A 71 -0.74 10.37 0.52
CA ASP A 71 -0.66 9.69 -0.77
C ASP A 71 0.76 9.16 -1.06
N PHE A 72 1.11 8.93 -2.31
CA PHE A 72 2.46 8.49 -2.70
C PHE A 72 3.52 9.58 -2.55
N GLU A 73 3.16 10.87 -2.68
CA GLU A 73 4.12 11.99 -2.62
C GLU A 73 4.71 12.16 -1.22
N ASN A 74 3.91 11.88 -0.19
CA ASN A 74 4.28 12.04 1.21
C ASN A 74 4.40 10.71 1.97
N ASP A 75 4.64 9.61 1.26
CA ASP A 75 4.76 8.26 1.85
C ASP A 75 3.54 7.84 2.70
N GLY A 76 2.36 8.35 2.38
CA GLY A 76 1.11 8.01 3.08
C GLY A 76 0.52 6.66 2.68
N VAL A 77 0.86 6.20 1.48
CA VAL A 77 0.51 4.88 0.95
C VAL A 77 1.70 4.29 0.20
N GLY A 78 1.73 2.97 0.05
CA GLY A 78 2.81 2.31 -0.66
C GLY A 78 2.65 0.79 -0.69
N LEU A 79 3.63 0.11 -1.24
CA LEU A 79 3.72 -1.34 -1.22
C LEU A 79 4.73 -1.80 -0.15
N ALA A 80 4.40 -2.88 0.56
CA ALA A 80 5.35 -3.57 1.41
C ALA A 80 6.44 -4.24 0.57
N PRO A 81 7.61 -4.55 1.15
CA PRO A 81 8.60 -5.41 0.49
C PRO A 81 8.00 -6.74 0.05
N TYR A 82 8.58 -7.33 -0.99
CA TYR A 82 8.11 -8.62 -1.54
C TYR A 82 8.53 -9.83 -0.69
N HIS A 83 9.40 -9.62 0.31
CA HIS A 83 9.86 -10.66 1.24
C HIS A 83 10.29 -11.95 0.53
N GLU A 84 9.66 -13.09 0.84
CA GLU A 84 10.00 -14.40 0.27
C GLU A 84 9.67 -14.55 -1.21
N THR A 85 8.81 -13.67 -1.75
CA THR A 85 8.39 -13.73 -3.15
C THR A 85 9.22 -12.85 -4.09
N GLU A 86 10.20 -12.08 -3.57
CA GLU A 86 11.02 -11.19 -4.38
C GLU A 86 11.68 -11.89 -5.57
N SER A 87 12.15 -13.11 -5.37
CA SER A 87 12.85 -13.89 -6.42
C SER A 87 11.93 -14.42 -7.53
N ILE A 88 10.62 -14.46 -7.30
CA ILE A 88 9.65 -14.97 -8.28
C ILE A 88 8.92 -13.85 -9.03
N ILE A 89 9.02 -12.61 -8.57
CA ILE A 89 8.43 -11.45 -9.26
C ILE A 89 9.41 -11.01 -10.37
N PRO A 90 8.97 -10.99 -11.63
CA PRO A 90 9.83 -10.57 -12.73
C PRO A 90 10.29 -9.11 -12.56
N PRO A 91 11.57 -8.79 -12.85
CA PRO A 91 12.10 -7.42 -12.67
C PRO A 91 11.40 -6.36 -13.52
N ASP A 92 10.86 -6.72 -14.65
CA ASP A 92 10.07 -5.83 -15.52
C ASP A 92 8.72 -5.46 -14.86
N VAL A 93 8.13 -6.35 -14.08
CA VAL A 93 6.92 -6.05 -13.28
C VAL A 93 7.25 -5.05 -12.17
N ILE A 94 8.36 -5.23 -11.47
CA ILE A 94 8.81 -4.29 -10.42
C ILE A 94 9.04 -2.91 -11.04
N SER A 95 9.81 -2.83 -12.13
CA SER A 95 10.06 -1.58 -12.86
C SER A 95 8.79 -0.91 -13.36
N TYR A 96 7.80 -1.71 -13.81
CA TYR A 96 6.50 -1.20 -14.22
C TYR A 96 5.73 -0.59 -13.04
N LEU A 97 5.71 -1.24 -11.88
CA LEU A 97 5.06 -0.74 -10.68
C LEU A 97 5.70 0.55 -10.17
N ASP A 98 7.04 0.65 -10.22
CA ASP A 98 7.76 1.87 -9.87
C ASP A 98 7.38 3.02 -10.83
N GLY A 99 7.26 2.73 -12.13
CA GLY A 99 6.79 3.69 -13.11
C GLY A 99 5.35 4.16 -12.88
N VAL A 100 4.47 3.24 -12.47
CA VAL A 100 3.08 3.60 -12.09
C VAL A 100 3.06 4.47 -10.85
N ALA A 101 3.83 4.13 -9.81
CA ALA A 101 3.93 4.93 -8.60
C ALA A 101 4.43 6.35 -8.89
N ALA A 102 5.49 6.47 -9.71
CA ALA A 102 5.98 7.77 -10.16
C ALA A 102 4.93 8.56 -10.94
N GLY A 103 4.20 7.91 -11.86
CA GLY A 103 3.15 8.54 -12.65
C GLY A 103 1.94 9.00 -11.83
N VAL A 104 1.62 8.30 -10.74
CA VAL A 104 0.59 8.77 -9.79
C VAL A 104 1.10 9.99 -9.02
N THR A 105 2.36 9.97 -8.58
CA THR A 105 2.96 11.07 -7.81
C THR A 105 3.08 12.35 -8.66
N ASP A 106 3.50 12.26 -9.91
CA ASP A 106 3.67 13.42 -10.80
C ASP A 106 2.35 13.85 -11.49
N GLY A 107 1.25 13.11 -11.26
CA GLY A 107 -0.08 13.41 -11.81
C GLY A 107 -0.26 13.00 -13.27
N SER A 108 0.69 12.33 -13.91
CA SER A 108 0.53 11.79 -15.28
C SER A 108 -0.46 10.62 -15.32
N ILE A 109 -0.65 9.94 -14.18
CA ILE A 109 -1.68 8.94 -13.96
C ILE A 109 -2.69 9.49 -12.95
N ASP A 110 -3.87 9.89 -13.44
CA ASP A 110 -4.96 10.36 -12.59
C ASP A 110 -5.84 9.19 -12.13
N VAL A 111 -5.69 8.78 -10.89
CA VAL A 111 -6.45 7.67 -10.28
C VAL A 111 -7.88 8.05 -9.91
N TRP A 112 -8.21 9.35 -9.84
CA TRP A 112 -9.53 9.83 -9.44
C TRP A 112 -10.53 9.83 -10.61
N GLN A 113 -10.08 10.11 -11.82
CA GLN A 113 -10.94 10.24 -13.01
C GLN A 113 -11.81 9.00 -13.29
N PRO A 114 -11.30 7.76 -13.21
CA PRO A 114 -12.10 6.57 -13.49
C PRO A 114 -13.23 6.31 -12.52
N PHE A 115 -13.12 6.82 -11.28
CA PHE A 115 -14.03 6.50 -10.19
C PHE A 115 -15.07 7.58 -9.92
N PHE A 116 -14.75 8.86 -10.17
CA PHE A 116 -15.56 10.00 -9.73
C PHE A 116 -16.18 10.80 -10.89
N THR A 117 -15.82 10.52 -12.12
CA THR A 117 -16.45 11.12 -13.28
C THR A 117 -17.45 10.16 -13.92
N ASN A 118 -18.67 10.66 -14.19
CA ASN A 118 -19.57 9.93 -15.06
C ASN A 118 -19.11 10.07 -16.53
N ARG A 119 -19.72 9.30 -17.45
CA ARG A 119 -19.42 9.33 -18.89
C ARG A 119 -19.46 10.73 -19.53
N ALA A 120 -19.95 11.76 -18.84
CA ALA A 120 -20.01 13.15 -19.27
C ALA A 120 -18.96 14.03 -18.57
N GLY A 121 -17.98 13.46 -17.85
CA GLY A 121 -16.90 14.19 -17.19
C GLY A 121 -17.33 15.05 -16.00
N LYS A 122 -18.50 14.78 -15.41
CA LYS A 122 -18.98 15.53 -14.23
C LYS A 122 -18.78 14.70 -12.98
N CYS A 123 -18.19 15.30 -11.94
CA CYS A 123 -18.15 14.71 -10.59
C CYS A 123 -19.59 14.44 -10.10
N ARG A 124 -19.79 13.30 -9.47
CA ARG A 124 -21.01 12.99 -8.73
C ARG A 124 -20.89 13.42 -7.28
#